data_e38f236d63ef42276c3f7471db7e7b57
#
_entry.id   e38f236d63ef42276c3f7471db7e7b57
#
_cell.length_a   1.000
_cell.length_b   1.000
_cell.length_c   1.000
_cell.angle_alpha   90.00
_cell.angle_beta   90.00
_cell.angle_gamma   90.00
#
_symmetry.space_group_name_H-M   'P 1'
#
loop_
_entity.id
_entity.type
_entity.pdbx_description
1 polymer ?
#
loop_
_entity_poly.entity_id
_entity_poly.type
_entity_poly.pdbx_seq_one_letter_code
_entity_poly.pdbx_strand_id
1 'polypeptide(L)'
;MTAEPETFVAIGALLARTRDLDDATSAIKAYALDPSETNRISLASTGVNTDHARDFLPLLPQDAAEIAVLCELARAWAIGRSSATPAPTWQPVVTTGEVDAAGIDRMTAETMTGLIVGARSRLRIFSPFLDARGLDVLAVALAAATRRNVQVSVGYARRGNRDNAIQQLEQRVRAKGNTTRFQTVAIGSDRPFPHLKLIAADGERAYIGSANLTWPALTSNAEIGALVDGEPVRILERWFDALIVSATVPLPTIST
;
A
#
# COMPACT_ATOMS: atom_id res chain seq x y z
N MET A 1 19.36 25.33 28.91
CA MET A 1 19.81 24.05 28.34
C MET A 1 18.65 23.55 27.49
N THR A 2 18.77 23.50 26.21
CA THR A 2 17.68 23.05 25.31
C THR A 2 17.61 21.53 25.40
N ALA A 3 16.45 21.02 25.79
CA ALA A 3 16.17 19.57 25.77
C ALA A 3 16.45 19.03 24.37
N GLU A 4 17.13 17.89 24.32
CA GLU A 4 17.51 17.26 23.05
C GLU A 4 16.26 16.86 22.26
N PRO A 5 16.27 17.00 20.92
CA PRO A 5 15.13 16.62 20.07
C PRO A 5 14.63 15.20 20.31
N GLU A 6 15.50 14.29 20.75
CA GLU A 6 15.18 12.90 21.04
C GLU A 6 14.25 12.73 22.26
N THR A 7 14.31 13.65 23.24
CA THR A 7 13.53 13.57 24.48
C THR A 7 12.04 13.74 24.25
N PHE A 8 11.61 14.76 23.46
CA PHE A 8 10.20 14.94 23.19
C PHE A 8 9.63 13.84 22.28
N VAL A 9 10.45 13.27 21.37
CA VAL A 9 10.07 12.12 20.53
C VAL A 9 9.82 10.89 21.40
N ALA A 10 10.68 10.64 22.40
CA ALA A 10 10.52 9.52 23.33
C ALA A 10 9.21 9.65 24.15
N ILE A 11 8.93 10.84 24.71
CA ILE A 11 7.68 11.12 25.43
C ILE A 11 6.49 10.96 24.46
N GLY A 12 6.58 11.53 23.27
CA GLY A 12 5.53 11.44 22.26
C GLY A 12 5.21 10.00 21.84
N ALA A 13 6.24 9.13 21.77
CA ALA A 13 6.07 7.71 21.47
C ALA A 13 5.33 6.95 22.59
N LEU A 14 5.47 7.37 23.85
CA LEU A 14 4.67 6.85 24.97
C LEU A 14 3.24 7.34 24.88
N LEU A 15 3.02 8.64 24.67
CA LEU A 15 1.72 9.25 24.55
C LEU A 15 0.91 8.65 23.39
N ALA A 16 1.53 8.36 22.25
CA ALA A 16 0.86 7.80 21.08
C ALA A 16 0.24 6.40 21.30
N ARG A 17 0.55 5.74 22.43
CA ARG A 17 0.03 4.42 22.81
C ARG A 17 -1.05 4.49 23.88
N THR A 18 -1.35 5.68 24.39
CA THR A 18 -2.35 5.89 25.44
C THR A 18 -3.74 6.12 24.85
N ARG A 19 -4.79 5.86 25.64
CA ARG A 19 -6.18 6.08 25.22
C ARG A 19 -6.61 7.55 25.37
N ASP A 20 -6.06 8.21 26.39
CA ASP A 20 -6.32 9.62 26.68
C ASP A 20 -5.01 10.37 26.78
N LEU A 21 -4.81 11.30 25.84
CA LEU A 21 -3.57 12.08 25.72
C LEU A 21 -3.45 13.14 26.82
N ASP A 22 -4.56 13.70 27.29
CA ASP A 22 -4.56 14.78 28.29
C ASP A 22 -4.25 14.21 29.67
N ASP A 23 -4.88 13.09 30.03
CA ASP A 23 -4.60 12.37 31.27
C ASP A 23 -3.16 11.86 31.31
N ALA A 24 -2.69 11.25 30.22
CA ALA A 24 -1.31 10.75 30.12
C ALA A 24 -0.28 11.86 30.18
N THR A 25 -0.52 12.99 29.51
CA THR A 25 0.37 14.16 29.57
C THR A 25 0.47 14.72 30.98
N SER A 26 -0.66 14.82 31.67
CA SER A 26 -0.73 15.30 33.06
C SER A 26 0.01 14.37 34.01
N ALA A 27 -0.15 13.05 33.86
CA ALA A 27 0.53 12.06 34.66
C ALA A 27 2.06 12.03 34.41
N ILE A 28 2.51 12.23 33.17
CA ILE A 28 3.95 12.37 32.84
C ILE A 28 4.54 13.62 33.51
N LYS A 29 3.85 14.77 33.45
CA LYS A 29 4.27 16.00 34.12
C LYS A 29 4.42 15.79 35.62
N ALA A 30 3.42 15.19 36.25
CA ALA A 30 3.42 14.94 37.69
C ALA A 30 4.58 14.01 38.10
N TYR A 31 4.79 12.91 37.38
CA TYR A 31 5.86 11.96 37.68
C TYR A 31 7.25 12.54 37.38
N ALA A 32 7.41 13.37 36.38
CA ALA A 32 8.68 14.02 36.06
C ALA A 32 9.10 15.04 37.15
N LEU A 33 8.15 15.72 37.76
CA LEU A 33 8.40 16.70 38.84
C LEU A 33 8.56 16.02 40.22
N ASP A 34 7.85 14.94 40.45
CA ASP A 34 7.89 14.15 41.68
C ASP A 34 7.76 12.67 41.36
N PRO A 35 8.90 11.94 41.25
CA PRO A 35 8.92 10.51 40.91
C PRO A 35 8.48 9.61 42.08
N SER A 36 7.45 10.01 42.82
CA SER A 36 6.86 9.22 43.92
C SER A 36 6.12 8.00 43.40
N GLU A 37 5.92 7.01 44.25
CA GLU A 37 5.14 5.80 43.95
C GLU A 37 3.70 6.12 43.55
N THR A 38 3.09 7.15 44.18
CA THR A 38 1.74 7.61 43.83
C THR A 38 1.66 8.11 42.40
N ASN A 39 2.62 8.93 41.98
CA ASN A 39 2.67 9.43 40.60
C ASN A 39 3.02 8.33 39.60
N ARG A 40 3.82 7.33 39.99
CA ARG A 40 4.11 6.14 39.18
C ARG A 40 2.85 5.32 38.92
N ILE A 41 2.01 5.10 39.94
CA ILE A 41 0.75 4.38 39.80
C ILE A 41 -0.22 5.17 38.92
N SER A 42 -0.32 6.50 39.13
CA SER A 42 -1.12 7.37 38.27
C SER A 42 -0.68 7.28 36.80
N LEU A 43 0.62 7.34 36.53
CA LEU A 43 1.17 7.20 35.18
C LEU A 43 0.82 5.84 34.57
N ALA A 44 0.97 4.75 35.32
CA ALA A 44 0.63 3.39 34.85
C ALA A 44 -0.88 3.27 34.50
N SER A 45 -1.75 3.93 35.24
CA SER A 45 -3.20 3.90 35.00
C SER A 45 -3.61 4.51 33.66
N THR A 46 -2.81 5.39 33.09
CA THR A 46 -3.03 5.99 31.75
C THR A 46 -2.64 5.07 30.60
N GLY A 47 -2.03 3.91 30.88
CA GLY A 47 -1.53 2.97 29.89
C GLY A 47 -0.10 3.27 29.42
N VAL A 48 0.59 4.24 30.01
CA VAL A 48 2.01 4.51 29.77
C VAL A 48 2.87 3.38 30.35
N ASN A 49 3.82 2.87 29.55
CA ASN A 49 4.78 1.89 30.05
C ASN A 49 5.77 2.56 31.01
N THR A 50 5.62 2.28 32.32
CA THR A 50 6.41 2.90 33.38
C THR A 50 7.87 2.45 33.40
N ASP A 51 8.20 1.28 32.87
CA ASP A 51 9.59 0.82 32.79
C ASP A 51 10.36 1.62 31.73
N HIS A 52 9.76 1.87 30.57
CA HIS A 52 10.33 2.79 29.58
C HIS A 52 10.36 4.24 30.06
N ALA A 53 9.33 4.68 30.79
CA ALA A 53 9.29 6.04 31.33
C ALA A 53 10.41 6.27 32.34
N ARG A 54 10.75 5.28 33.18
CA ARG A 54 11.81 5.37 34.18
C ARG A 54 13.19 5.63 33.58
N ASP A 55 13.46 5.16 32.36
CA ASP A 55 14.80 5.26 31.74
C ASP A 55 15.11 6.70 31.26
N PHE A 56 14.13 7.47 30.84
CA PHE A 56 14.35 8.80 30.30
C PHE A 56 13.75 9.96 31.13
N LEU A 57 12.75 9.70 32.00
CA LEU A 57 12.19 10.76 32.86
C LEU A 57 13.22 11.43 33.78
N PRO A 58 14.26 10.71 34.30
CA PRO A 58 15.35 11.35 35.04
C PRO A 58 16.22 12.29 34.19
N LEU A 59 16.15 12.18 32.86
CA LEU A 59 16.90 13.04 31.91
C LEU A 59 16.15 14.32 31.59
N LEU A 60 14.92 14.48 32.10
CA LEU A 60 14.13 15.68 31.87
C LEU A 60 14.66 16.86 32.69
N PRO A 61 14.48 18.11 32.20
CA PRO A 61 14.74 19.30 33.00
C PRO A 61 14.01 19.22 34.34
N GLN A 62 14.60 19.81 35.39
CA GLN A 62 13.97 19.92 36.71
C GLN A 62 13.03 21.13 36.80
N ASP A 63 12.95 21.94 35.78
CA ASP A 63 12.10 23.12 35.72
C ASP A 63 10.69 22.77 35.21
N ALA A 64 9.66 23.13 35.96
CA ALA A 64 8.29 22.82 35.66
C ALA A 64 7.78 23.44 34.33
N ALA A 65 8.31 24.62 33.95
CA ALA A 65 7.91 25.28 32.71
C ALA A 65 8.56 24.58 31.51
N GLU A 66 9.83 24.17 31.61
CA GLU A 66 10.49 23.40 30.55
C GLU A 66 9.84 22.03 30.36
N ILE A 67 9.49 21.31 31.45
CA ILE A 67 8.73 20.05 31.38
C ILE A 67 7.38 20.28 30.68
N ALA A 68 6.67 21.35 31.02
CA ALA A 68 5.38 21.64 30.40
C ALA A 68 5.51 21.85 28.88
N VAL A 69 6.52 22.59 28.44
CA VAL A 69 6.78 22.81 26.99
C VAL A 69 7.11 21.50 26.30
N LEU A 70 7.97 20.66 26.91
CA LEU A 70 8.33 19.35 26.35
C LEU A 70 7.12 18.44 26.20
N CYS A 71 6.26 18.40 27.21
CA CYS A 71 5.03 17.59 27.17
C CYS A 71 4.05 18.08 26.11
N GLU A 72 3.92 19.39 25.89
CA GLU A 72 3.08 19.92 24.81
C GLU A 72 3.64 19.61 23.42
N LEU A 73 4.97 19.70 23.23
CA LEU A 73 5.62 19.28 21.99
C LEU A 73 5.42 17.78 21.75
N ALA A 74 5.60 16.95 22.78
CA ALA A 74 5.40 15.52 22.71
C ALA A 74 3.93 15.16 22.40
N ARG A 75 2.98 15.88 23.00
CA ARG A 75 1.55 15.75 22.72
C ARG A 75 1.22 16.10 21.27
N ALA A 76 1.74 17.23 20.77
CA ALA A 76 1.56 17.64 19.38
C ALA A 76 2.13 16.60 18.41
N TRP A 77 3.30 16.04 18.74
CA TRP A 77 3.91 14.97 17.95
C TRP A 77 3.08 13.68 17.98
N ALA A 78 2.55 13.28 19.14
CA ALA A 78 1.68 12.11 19.28
C ALA A 78 0.38 12.25 18.47
N ILE A 79 -0.25 13.45 18.51
CA ILE A 79 -1.43 13.78 17.70
C ILE A 79 -1.06 13.69 16.21
N GLY A 80 0.05 14.28 15.79
CA GLY A 80 0.53 14.23 14.42
C GLY A 80 0.78 12.80 13.94
N ARG A 81 1.32 11.93 14.79
CA ARG A 81 1.48 10.50 14.47
C ARG A 81 0.17 9.71 14.44
N SER A 82 -0.77 10.03 15.34
CA SER A 82 -2.08 9.36 15.36
C SER A 82 -2.95 9.74 14.17
N SER A 83 -2.76 10.96 13.64
CA SER A 83 -3.39 11.43 12.39
C SER A 83 -2.56 11.09 11.14
N ALA A 84 -1.34 10.58 11.30
CA ALA A 84 -0.54 10.12 10.18
C ALA A 84 -1.22 8.92 9.51
N THR A 85 -1.28 8.95 8.20
CA THR A 85 -1.67 7.77 7.39
C THR A 85 -0.87 6.56 7.87
N PRO A 86 -1.50 5.41 8.15
CA PRO A 86 -0.79 4.20 8.55
C PRO A 86 0.41 3.96 7.64
N ALA A 87 1.55 3.60 8.22
CA ALA A 87 2.73 3.28 7.42
C ALA A 87 2.35 2.25 6.36
N PRO A 88 2.79 2.42 5.11
CA PRO A 88 2.50 1.46 4.06
C PRO A 88 3.03 0.09 4.46
N THR A 89 2.22 -0.94 4.26
CA THR A 89 2.62 -2.31 4.51
C THR A 89 2.88 -3.03 3.19
N TRP A 90 3.75 -4.03 3.22
CA TRP A 90 3.95 -4.92 2.10
C TRP A 90 4.08 -6.37 2.59
N GLN A 91 3.71 -7.32 1.75
CA GLN A 91 3.81 -8.75 2.04
C GLN A 91 4.39 -9.44 0.79
N PRO A 92 5.36 -10.38 0.96
CA PRO A 92 5.90 -11.12 -0.17
C PRO A 92 4.82 -12.03 -0.79
N VAL A 93 4.90 -12.17 -2.12
CA VAL A 93 4.00 -13.00 -2.93
C VAL A 93 4.85 -13.77 -3.92
N VAL A 94 4.61 -15.05 -4.09
CA VAL A 94 5.43 -15.90 -4.98
C VAL A 94 4.58 -16.77 -5.91
N THR A 95 5.16 -17.12 -7.06
CA THR A 95 4.86 -18.35 -7.80
C THR A 95 6.12 -19.20 -7.71
N THR A 96 6.03 -20.38 -7.14
CA THR A 96 7.22 -21.14 -6.76
C THR A 96 7.73 -22.06 -7.84
N GLY A 97 6.87 -22.51 -8.77
CA GLY A 97 7.23 -23.57 -9.69
C GLY A 97 7.77 -24.78 -8.93
N GLU A 98 9.06 -25.09 -9.16
CA GLU A 98 9.79 -26.15 -8.45
C GLU A 98 10.59 -25.64 -7.25
N VAL A 99 10.55 -24.33 -6.97
CA VAL A 99 11.29 -23.71 -5.87
C VAL A 99 10.45 -23.74 -4.60
N ASP A 100 11.06 -24.07 -3.46
CA ASP A 100 10.40 -23.99 -2.17
C ASP A 100 9.94 -22.54 -1.88
N ALA A 101 8.72 -22.39 -1.40
CA ALA A 101 8.14 -21.10 -1.05
C ALA A 101 8.83 -20.40 0.13
N ALA A 102 9.77 -21.06 0.82
CA ALA A 102 10.54 -20.51 1.93
C ALA A 102 9.68 -19.87 3.03
N GLY A 103 8.50 -20.45 3.31
CA GLY A 103 7.55 -19.94 4.30
C GLY A 103 6.71 -18.77 3.85
N ILE A 104 6.66 -18.46 2.54
CA ILE A 104 5.75 -17.44 1.98
C ILE A 104 4.40 -18.09 1.66
N ASP A 105 3.36 -17.70 2.37
CA ASP A 105 2.02 -18.31 2.27
C ASP A 105 1.17 -17.74 1.12
N ARG A 106 1.62 -16.65 0.47
CA ARG A 106 0.82 -15.97 -0.56
C ARG A 106 1.26 -16.32 -1.96
N MET A 107 0.35 -16.95 -2.69
CA MET A 107 0.55 -17.30 -4.10
C MET A 107 0.13 -16.15 -5.02
N THR A 108 0.87 -15.97 -6.12
CA THR A 108 0.66 -14.88 -7.09
C THR A 108 -0.75 -14.90 -7.70
N ALA A 109 -1.21 -16.04 -8.22
CA ALA A 109 -2.51 -16.16 -8.87
C ALA A 109 -3.67 -15.87 -7.90
N GLU A 110 -3.58 -16.37 -6.67
CA GLU A 110 -4.58 -16.14 -5.61
C GLU A 110 -4.60 -14.67 -5.19
N THR A 111 -3.43 -14.05 -5.02
CA THR A 111 -3.31 -12.63 -4.66
C THR A 111 -3.91 -11.73 -5.74
N MET A 112 -3.57 -11.97 -7.01
CA MET A 112 -4.12 -11.21 -8.15
C MET A 112 -5.64 -11.39 -8.25
N THR A 113 -6.13 -12.61 -8.13
CA THR A 113 -7.58 -12.90 -8.15
C THR A 113 -8.28 -12.24 -6.95
N GLY A 114 -7.69 -12.30 -5.76
CA GLY A 114 -8.21 -11.67 -4.55
C GLY A 114 -8.36 -10.16 -4.67
N LEU A 115 -7.38 -9.47 -5.28
CA LEU A 115 -7.47 -8.04 -5.57
C LEU A 115 -8.64 -7.71 -6.50
N ILE A 116 -8.86 -8.51 -7.56
CA ILE A 116 -9.95 -8.32 -8.51
C ILE A 116 -11.31 -8.57 -7.86
N VAL A 117 -11.42 -9.64 -7.07
CA VAL A 117 -12.66 -9.99 -6.36
C VAL A 117 -13.00 -8.96 -5.29
N GLY A 118 -11.99 -8.45 -4.57
CA GLY A 118 -12.16 -7.48 -3.50
C GLY A 118 -12.39 -6.03 -3.95
N ALA A 119 -12.12 -5.71 -5.22
CA ALA A 119 -12.27 -4.36 -5.74
C ALA A 119 -13.72 -3.84 -5.68
N ARG A 120 -13.88 -2.58 -5.30
CA ARG A 120 -15.18 -1.91 -5.06
C ARG A 120 -15.49 -0.81 -6.05
N SER A 121 -14.47 -0.08 -6.54
CA SER A 121 -14.64 1.09 -7.40
C SER A 121 -13.82 1.02 -8.69
N ARG A 122 -12.54 0.64 -8.61
CA ARG A 122 -11.65 0.64 -9.77
C ARG A 122 -10.54 -0.40 -9.67
N LEU A 123 -10.13 -0.88 -10.85
CA LEU A 123 -8.98 -1.76 -11.05
C LEU A 123 -8.08 -1.18 -12.14
N ARG A 124 -6.78 -1.16 -11.87
CA ARG A 124 -5.71 -0.80 -12.79
C ARG A 124 -4.81 -2.02 -12.96
N ILE A 125 -4.77 -2.56 -14.17
CA ILE A 125 -4.03 -3.79 -14.48
C ILE A 125 -3.04 -3.48 -15.60
N PHE A 126 -1.79 -3.84 -15.42
CA PHE A 126 -0.80 -3.77 -16.49
C PHE A 126 0.07 -5.03 -16.51
N SER A 127 0.28 -5.57 -17.71
CA SER A 127 1.28 -6.59 -17.98
C SER A 127 1.85 -6.43 -19.39
N PRO A 128 3.16 -6.37 -19.55
CA PRO A 128 3.78 -6.27 -20.88
C PRO A 128 3.62 -7.56 -21.68
N PHE A 129 3.53 -8.70 -20.98
CA PHE A 129 3.32 -10.02 -21.58
C PHE A 129 2.06 -10.63 -20.99
N LEU A 130 1.23 -11.17 -21.86
CA LEU A 130 -0.01 -11.85 -21.51
C LEU A 130 -0.32 -12.95 -22.53
N ASP A 131 -1.00 -13.99 -22.08
CA ASP A 131 -1.52 -15.04 -22.95
C ASP A 131 -2.96 -15.40 -22.60
N ALA A 132 -3.63 -16.13 -23.48
CA ALA A 132 -5.05 -16.46 -23.31
C ALA A 132 -5.29 -17.28 -22.04
N ARG A 133 -4.42 -18.25 -21.71
CA ARG A 133 -4.58 -19.11 -20.51
C ARG A 133 -4.37 -18.33 -19.21
N GLY A 134 -3.38 -17.42 -19.15
CA GLY A 134 -3.16 -16.55 -17.99
C GLY A 134 -4.33 -15.59 -17.77
N LEU A 135 -4.87 -15.01 -18.85
CA LEU A 135 -6.05 -14.16 -18.79
C LEU A 135 -7.32 -14.94 -18.41
N ASP A 136 -7.44 -16.21 -18.78
CA ASP A 136 -8.57 -17.08 -18.42
C ASP A 136 -8.72 -17.24 -16.91
N VAL A 137 -7.61 -17.30 -16.18
CA VAL A 137 -7.61 -17.37 -14.71
C VAL A 137 -8.34 -16.17 -14.11
N LEU A 138 -8.20 -14.98 -14.71
CA LEU A 138 -8.73 -13.72 -14.21
C LEU A 138 -10.07 -13.31 -14.84
N ALA A 139 -10.42 -13.86 -16.02
CA ALA A 139 -11.54 -13.37 -16.85
C ALA A 139 -12.90 -13.40 -16.12
N VAL A 140 -13.16 -14.47 -15.35
CA VAL A 140 -14.41 -14.61 -14.59
C VAL A 140 -14.51 -13.56 -13.49
N ALA A 141 -13.41 -13.34 -12.77
CA ALA A 141 -13.33 -12.34 -11.70
C ALA A 141 -13.47 -10.91 -12.28
N LEU A 142 -12.84 -10.61 -13.42
CA LEU A 142 -12.94 -9.33 -14.10
C LEU A 142 -14.37 -9.06 -14.58
N ALA A 143 -15.02 -10.04 -15.22
CA ALA A 143 -16.43 -9.91 -15.61
C ALA A 143 -17.35 -9.68 -14.40
N ALA A 144 -17.10 -10.37 -13.28
CA ALA A 144 -17.85 -10.16 -12.05
C ALA A 144 -17.60 -8.77 -11.43
N ALA A 145 -16.35 -8.28 -11.46
CA ALA A 145 -16.02 -6.93 -11.00
C ALA A 145 -16.77 -5.86 -11.80
N THR A 146 -16.81 -5.97 -13.13
CA THR A 146 -17.54 -5.00 -13.98
C THR A 146 -19.06 -5.02 -13.71
N ARG A 147 -19.65 -6.17 -13.41
CA ARG A 147 -21.07 -6.25 -12.97
C ARG A 147 -21.34 -5.54 -11.64
N ARG A 148 -20.34 -5.49 -10.75
CA ARG A 148 -20.41 -4.70 -9.50
C ARG A 148 -20.14 -3.20 -9.71
N ASN A 149 -20.10 -2.72 -10.97
CA ASN A 149 -19.76 -1.36 -11.37
C ASN A 149 -18.30 -0.94 -11.11
N VAL A 150 -17.38 -1.89 -10.91
CA VAL A 150 -15.96 -1.60 -10.82
C VAL A 150 -15.43 -1.17 -12.18
N GLN A 151 -14.76 -0.02 -12.23
CA GLN A 151 -14.10 0.48 -13.46
C GLN A 151 -12.79 -0.28 -13.66
N VAL A 152 -12.70 -1.07 -14.72
CA VAL A 152 -11.54 -1.90 -15.05
C VAL A 152 -10.77 -1.33 -16.22
N SER A 153 -9.48 -1.07 -16.05
CA SER A 153 -8.56 -0.65 -17.12
C SER A 153 -7.40 -1.64 -17.21
N VAL A 154 -7.22 -2.23 -18.39
CA VAL A 154 -6.14 -3.18 -18.67
C VAL A 154 -5.19 -2.58 -19.70
N GLY A 155 -3.98 -2.21 -19.26
CA GLY A 155 -2.91 -1.77 -20.13
C GLY A 155 -2.01 -2.95 -20.52
N TYR A 156 -1.53 -2.96 -21.77
CA TYR A 156 -0.61 -3.96 -22.26
C TYR A 156 0.31 -3.41 -23.35
N ALA A 157 1.46 -4.04 -23.54
CA ALA A 157 2.38 -3.67 -24.63
C ALA A 157 1.97 -4.36 -25.93
N ARG A 158 1.75 -3.59 -27.00
CA ARG A 158 1.41 -4.11 -28.33
C ARG A 158 2.66 -4.72 -28.97
N ARG A 159 2.85 -6.03 -28.83
CA ARG A 159 3.90 -6.81 -29.50
C ARG A 159 3.45 -8.25 -29.72
N GLY A 160 3.64 -8.76 -30.94
CA GLY A 160 3.31 -10.15 -31.29
C GLY A 160 1.82 -10.45 -31.19
N ASN A 161 1.45 -11.67 -30.81
CA ASN A 161 0.08 -12.20 -30.84
C ASN A 161 -0.80 -11.82 -29.61
N ARG A 162 -0.44 -10.76 -28.87
CA ARG A 162 -1.14 -10.36 -27.62
C ARG A 162 -2.50 -9.78 -27.87
N ASP A 163 -2.71 -9.16 -29.03
CA ASP A 163 -4.01 -8.62 -29.41
C ASP A 163 -5.10 -9.71 -29.43
N ASN A 164 -4.76 -10.94 -29.84
CA ASN A 164 -5.70 -12.07 -29.81
C ASN A 164 -6.12 -12.46 -28.39
N ALA A 165 -5.16 -12.49 -27.44
CA ALA A 165 -5.46 -12.81 -26.05
C ALA A 165 -6.36 -11.73 -25.41
N ILE A 166 -6.10 -10.47 -25.69
CA ILE A 166 -6.94 -9.35 -25.22
C ILE A 166 -8.32 -9.42 -25.86
N GLN A 167 -8.45 -9.69 -27.17
CA GLN A 167 -9.76 -9.86 -27.83
C GLN A 167 -10.58 -10.99 -27.18
N GLN A 168 -9.96 -12.11 -26.82
CA GLN A 168 -10.65 -13.18 -26.10
C GLN A 168 -11.13 -12.72 -24.71
N LEU A 169 -10.30 -11.98 -23.96
CA LEU A 169 -10.71 -11.39 -22.69
C LEU A 169 -11.90 -10.44 -22.84
N GLU A 170 -11.84 -9.54 -23.83
CA GLU A 170 -12.95 -8.61 -24.14
C GLU A 170 -14.24 -9.36 -24.48
N GLN A 171 -14.18 -10.41 -25.30
CA GLN A 171 -15.33 -11.23 -25.64
C GLN A 171 -15.95 -11.88 -24.38
N ARG A 172 -15.13 -12.38 -23.46
CA ARG A 172 -15.61 -12.98 -22.21
C ARG A 172 -16.26 -11.95 -21.27
N VAL A 173 -15.65 -10.76 -21.18
CA VAL A 173 -16.24 -9.66 -20.40
C VAL A 173 -17.54 -9.19 -21.04
N ARG A 174 -17.61 -9.11 -22.39
CA ARG A 174 -18.87 -8.79 -23.11
C ARG A 174 -19.98 -9.80 -22.84
N ALA A 175 -19.63 -11.09 -22.82
CA ALA A 175 -20.61 -12.16 -22.61
C ALA A 175 -21.15 -12.23 -21.18
N LYS A 176 -20.36 -11.85 -20.16
CA LYS A 176 -20.66 -12.10 -18.75
C LYS A 176 -20.51 -10.88 -17.83
N GLY A 177 -20.09 -9.73 -18.35
CA GLY A 177 -19.79 -8.53 -17.58
C GLY A 177 -20.55 -7.29 -18.06
N ASN A 178 -20.13 -6.13 -17.53
CA ASN A 178 -20.59 -4.81 -17.97
C ASN A 178 -19.49 -4.13 -18.80
N THR A 179 -19.68 -4.06 -20.12
CA THR A 179 -18.67 -3.52 -21.05
C THR A 179 -18.43 -2.02 -20.90
N THR A 180 -19.39 -1.27 -20.36
CA THR A 180 -19.20 0.17 -20.11
C THR A 180 -18.20 0.45 -18.98
N ARG A 181 -17.87 -0.57 -18.20
CA ARG A 181 -16.91 -0.52 -17.09
C ARG A 181 -15.57 -1.19 -17.41
N PHE A 182 -15.36 -1.61 -18.64
CA PHE A 182 -14.16 -2.33 -19.06
C PHE A 182 -13.49 -1.64 -20.24
N GLN A 183 -12.22 -1.37 -20.14
CA GLN A 183 -11.38 -0.87 -21.23
C GLN A 183 -10.04 -1.56 -21.30
N THR A 184 -9.51 -1.72 -22.50
CA THR A 184 -8.15 -2.15 -22.75
C THR A 184 -7.38 -1.06 -23.48
N VAL A 185 -6.11 -0.88 -23.17
CA VAL A 185 -5.24 0.12 -23.80
C VAL A 185 -3.93 -0.52 -24.23
N ALA A 186 -3.68 -0.54 -25.52
CA ALA A 186 -2.43 -1.01 -26.09
C ALA A 186 -1.39 0.12 -26.12
N ILE A 187 -0.22 -0.13 -25.56
CA ILE A 187 0.94 0.76 -25.67
C ILE A 187 1.75 0.36 -26.90
N GLY A 188 1.84 1.27 -27.86
CA GLY A 188 2.48 1.01 -29.16
C GLY A 188 4.01 0.80 -29.06
N SER A 189 4.59 0.26 -30.12
CA SER A 189 6.04 0.03 -30.23
C SER A 189 6.84 1.30 -30.50
N ASP A 190 6.18 2.40 -30.82
CA ASP A 190 6.71 3.75 -31.01
C ASP A 190 7.03 4.46 -29.68
N ARG A 191 6.72 3.83 -28.56
CA ARG A 191 6.94 4.36 -27.21
C ARG A 191 7.93 3.52 -26.41
N PRO A 192 8.54 4.07 -25.34
CA PRO A 192 9.35 3.29 -24.43
C PRO A 192 8.56 2.07 -23.94
N PHE A 193 9.19 0.88 -23.95
CA PHE A 193 8.53 -0.36 -23.58
C PHE A 193 8.26 -0.42 -22.08
N PRO A 194 7.01 -0.33 -21.63
CA PRO A 194 6.70 -0.40 -20.22
C PRO A 194 6.82 -1.85 -19.73
N HIS A 195 7.72 -2.09 -18.79
CA HIS A 195 8.01 -3.43 -18.27
C HIS A 195 7.53 -3.61 -16.82
N LEU A 196 6.37 -3.06 -16.50
CA LEU A 196 5.74 -3.22 -15.18
C LEU A 196 4.75 -4.39 -15.19
N LYS A 197 4.48 -4.95 -14.02
CA LYS A 197 3.41 -5.89 -13.76
C LYS A 197 2.70 -5.38 -12.52
N LEU A 198 1.46 -4.99 -12.71
CA LEU A 198 0.67 -4.27 -11.71
C LEU A 198 -0.78 -4.74 -11.75
N ILE A 199 -1.34 -5.01 -10.57
CA ILE A 199 -2.78 -5.01 -10.34
C ILE A 199 -3.04 -4.14 -9.12
N ALA A 200 -3.67 -2.98 -9.31
CA ALA A 200 -4.02 -2.07 -8.23
C ALA A 200 -5.54 -1.95 -8.12
N ALA A 201 -6.03 -1.97 -6.90
CA ALA A 201 -7.43 -1.92 -6.55
C ALA A 201 -7.71 -0.72 -5.62
N ASP A 202 -8.65 0.13 -6.03
CA ASP A 202 -9.28 1.19 -5.23
C ASP A 202 -8.33 2.26 -4.65
N GLY A 203 -7.05 2.27 -5.05
CA GLY A 203 -6.01 3.09 -4.44
C GLY A 203 -5.61 2.63 -3.03
N GLU A 204 -5.99 1.42 -2.66
CA GLU A 204 -5.79 0.86 -1.32
C GLU A 204 -4.77 -0.27 -1.32
N ARG A 205 -4.85 -1.18 -2.30
CA ARG A 205 -4.00 -2.40 -2.37
C ARG A 205 -3.50 -2.64 -3.79
N ALA A 206 -2.27 -3.12 -3.92
CA ALA A 206 -1.70 -3.48 -5.21
C ALA A 206 -0.76 -4.69 -5.13
N TYR A 207 -0.78 -5.51 -6.16
CA TYR A 207 0.31 -6.42 -6.48
C TYR A 207 1.27 -5.72 -7.44
N ILE A 208 2.56 -5.80 -7.13
CA ILE A 208 3.67 -5.44 -8.02
C ILE A 208 4.71 -6.56 -8.01
N GLY A 209 5.31 -6.90 -9.15
CA GLY A 209 6.29 -7.99 -9.15
C GLY A 209 6.84 -8.36 -10.51
N SER A 210 7.40 -9.56 -10.58
CA SER A 210 7.96 -10.11 -11.81
C SER A 210 6.92 -10.86 -12.67
N ALA A 211 5.84 -11.40 -12.07
CA ALA A 211 4.88 -12.25 -12.75
C ALA A 211 4.04 -11.50 -13.80
N ASN A 212 4.14 -11.95 -15.03
CA ASN A 212 3.28 -11.50 -16.12
C ASN A 212 1.89 -12.18 -16.05
N LEU A 213 0.94 -11.67 -16.83
CA LEU A 213 -0.38 -12.31 -17.00
C LEU A 213 -0.29 -13.45 -18.04
N THR A 214 0.63 -14.37 -17.80
CA THR A 214 0.83 -15.58 -18.59
C THR A 214 0.67 -16.82 -17.74
N TRP A 215 0.19 -17.91 -18.33
CA TRP A 215 -0.02 -19.15 -17.61
C TRP A 215 1.24 -19.62 -16.86
N PRO A 216 2.44 -19.67 -17.46
CA PRO A 216 3.63 -20.09 -16.71
C PRO A 216 3.97 -19.17 -15.53
N ALA A 217 3.82 -17.85 -15.68
CA ALA A 217 4.10 -16.92 -14.58
C ALA A 217 3.14 -17.06 -13.40
N LEU A 218 1.91 -17.51 -13.65
CA LEU A 218 0.91 -17.71 -12.61
C LEU A 218 0.95 -19.10 -11.96
N THR A 219 1.63 -20.09 -12.58
CA THR A 219 1.53 -21.49 -12.15
C THR A 219 2.85 -22.23 -11.96
N SER A 220 3.89 -21.94 -12.73
CA SER A 220 5.07 -22.80 -12.81
C SER A 220 6.42 -22.11 -12.84
N ASN A 221 6.49 -20.82 -13.21
CA ASN A 221 7.75 -20.08 -13.10
C ASN A 221 8.09 -19.77 -11.63
N ALA A 222 9.37 -19.54 -11.36
CA ALA A 222 9.78 -18.88 -10.13
C ALA A 222 9.58 -17.36 -10.28
N GLU A 223 8.57 -16.82 -9.62
CA GLU A 223 8.23 -15.39 -9.66
C GLU A 223 8.17 -14.84 -8.24
N ILE A 224 8.54 -13.58 -8.08
CA ILE A 224 8.43 -12.88 -6.81
C ILE A 224 7.75 -11.52 -7.00
N GLY A 225 6.96 -11.13 -6.03
CA GLY A 225 6.29 -9.84 -5.99
C GLY A 225 5.97 -9.41 -4.57
N ALA A 226 5.24 -8.33 -4.48
CA ALA A 226 4.74 -7.80 -3.22
C ALA A 226 3.27 -7.40 -3.34
N LEU A 227 2.50 -7.73 -2.32
CA LEU A 227 1.22 -7.10 -2.05
C LEU A 227 1.50 -5.87 -1.19
N VAL A 228 1.11 -4.70 -1.68
CA VAL A 228 1.38 -3.39 -1.08
C VAL A 228 0.06 -2.75 -0.69
N ASP A 229 0.01 -2.13 0.49
CA ASP A 229 -1.16 -1.39 0.99
C ASP A 229 -0.81 0.09 1.22
N GLY A 230 -1.84 0.95 1.16
CA GLY A 230 -1.76 2.35 1.57
C GLY A 230 -1.33 3.34 0.49
N GLU A 231 -0.72 4.47 0.89
CA GLU A 231 -0.41 5.60 -0.01
C GLU A 231 0.42 5.23 -1.26
N PRO A 232 1.41 4.31 -1.22
CA PRO A 232 2.13 3.91 -2.43
C PRO A 232 1.22 3.43 -3.56
N VAL A 233 0.09 2.79 -3.24
CA VAL A 233 -0.87 2.29 -4.24
C VAL A 233 -1.50 3.44 -5.03
N ARG A 234 -1.84 4.55 -4.37
CA ARG A 234 -2.35 5.75 -5.04
C ARG A 234 -1.33 6.38 -5.98
N ILE A 235 -0.04 6.31 -5.61
CA ILE A 235 1.06 6.77 -6.49
C ILE A 235 1.14 5.89 -7.72
N LEU A 236 1.09 4.56 -7.56
CA LEU A 236 1.10 3.59 -8.66
C LEU A 236 -0.10 3.77 -9.60
N GLU A 237 -1.30 4.00 -9.07
CA GLU A 237 -2.48 4.26 -9.89
C GLU A 237 -2.37 5.56 -10.68
N ARG A 238 -1.92 6.67 -10.07
CA ARG A 238 -1.68 7.93 -10.78
C ARG A 238 -0.66 7.76 -11.90
N TRP A 239 0.41 7.01 -11.63
CA TRP A 239 1.42 6.73 -12.65
C TRP A 239 0.86 5.87 -13.79
N PHE A 240 0.06 4.83 -13.48
CA PHE A 240 -0.64 4.04 -14.47
C PHE A 240 -1.58 4.90 -15.32
N ASP A 241 -2.40 5.75 -14.72
CA ASP A 241 -3.32 6.62 -15.44
C ASP A 241 -2.55 7.60 -16.36
N ALA A 242 -1.43 8.14 -15.92
CA ALA A 242 -0.55 8.97 -16.77
C ALA A 242 0.03 8.18 -17.94
N LEU A 243 0.45 6.92 -17.73
CA LEU A 243 0.91 6.03 -18.80
C LEU A 243 -0.19 5.78 -19.83
N ILE A 244 -1.41 5.48 -19.40
CA ILE A 244 -2.55 5.26 -20.29
C ILE A 244 -2.88 6.53 -21.09
N VAL A 245 -2.94 7.69 -20.45
CA VAL A 245 -3.15 8.97 -21.12
C VAL A 245 -2.05 9.22 -22.16
N SER A 246 -0.80 9.02 -21.82
CA SER A 246 0.31 9.19 -22.74
C SER A 246 0.21 8.26 -23.96
N ALA A 247 -0.34 7.06 -23.81
CA ALA A 247 -0.51 6.10 -24.91
C ALA A 247 -1.63 6.49 -25.88
N THR A 248 -2.59 7.28 -25.42
CA THR A 248 -3.75 7.72 -26.25
C THR A 248 -3.52 9.04 -26.97
N VAL A 249 -2.53 9.83 -26.55
CA VAL A 249 -2.17 11.10 -27.19
C VAL A 249 -1.16 10.84 -28.32
N PRO A 250 -1.38 11.34 -29.55
CA PRO A 250 -0.39 11.23 -30.63
C PRO A 250 0.96 11.86 -30.22
N LEU A 251 2.07 11.21 -30.59
CA LEU A 251 3.38 11.84 -30.43
C LEU A 251 3.47 13.08 -31.33
N PRO A 252 4.10 14.19 -30.87
CA PRO A 252 4.34 15.32 -31.73
C PRO A 252 5.20 14.87 -32.92
N THR A 253 4.76 15.17 -34.14
CA THR A 253 5.55 14.95 -35.35
C THR A 253 6.77 15.87 -35.26
N ILE A 254 7.94 15.29 -35.06
CA ILE A 254 9.18 16.04 -35.23
C ILE A 254 9.34 16.24 -36.75
N SER A 255 9.04 17.46 -37.20
CA SER A 255 9.39 17.86 -38.57
C SER A 255 10.92 17.91 -38.64
N THR A 256 11.51 16.98 -39.35
CA THR A 256 12.93 16.98 -39.73
C THR A 256 13.20 17.99 -40.83
#